data_d7530a103fb83591e5b1dec535a1782b
#
_entry.id   d7530a103fb83591e5b1dec535a1782b
#
_cell.length_a   1.000
_cell.length_b   1.000
_cell.length_c   1.000
_cell.angle_alpha   90.00
_cell.angle_beta   90.00
_cell.angle_gamma   90.00
#
_symmetry.space_group_name_H-M   'P 1'
#
loop_
_entity.id
_entity.type
_entity.pdbx_description
1 polymer ?
#
loop_
_entity_poly.entity_id
_entity_poly.type
_entity_poly.pdbx_seq_one_letter_code
_entity_poly.pdbx_strand_id
1 'polypeptide(L)'
;MTNKILTFCLFLLTGMIAKAQDTDDYIAEHVAYAQGLMHDYKIPASVILAVAIHESAAGNSKIAQHLNNHFGVKGPNNNAEIRSSYRDYLNADESYSHFVEIMETREPFNNLFEKYDQYDYKGWTYGIRRCGYAHSRSWASQVIGLIKKYELYQYDERPEGYKEPEYASPVHRRTKTRRIQKLYTVQSGDNLSIIAKKKGTTVKALMQKNGMKKASLKPGQRIKF
;
A
#
# COMPACT_ATOMS: atom_id res chain seq x y z
N MET A 1 45.37 57.68 14.22
CA MET A 1 44.50 57.23 13.12
C MET A 1 44.61 55.72 13.07
N THR A 2 43.69 55.03 13.70
CA THR A 2 43.68 53.53 13.81
C THR A 2 42.56 53.00 12.92
N ASN A 3 42.98 52.42 11.77
CA ASN A 3 42.06 51.73 10.87
C ASN A 3 41.60 50.40 11.47
N LYS A 4 40.28 50.31 11.81
CA LYS A 4 39.62 49.04 12.17
C LYS A 4 39.22 48.35 10.87
N ILE A 5 39.93 47.26 10.53
CA ILE A 5 39.57 46.34 9.45
C ILE A 5 38.45 45.45 10.03
N LEU A 6 37.23 45.63 9.52
CA LEU A 6 36.07 44.79 9.85
C LEU A 6 36.11 43.58 8.96
N THR A 7 36.60 42.44 9.48
CA THR A 7 36.59 41.16 8.78
C THR A 7 35.18 40.59 8.83
N PHE A 8 34.46 40.66 7.72
CA PHE A 8 33.13 40.05 7.53
C PHE A 8 33.31 38.58 7.23
N CYS A 9 33.20 37.72 8.23
CA CYS A 9 33.13 36.26 8.04
C CYS A 9 31.75 35.88 7.42
N LEU A 10 31.73 35.68 6.10
CA LEU A 10 30.59 35.12 5.40
C LEU A 10 30.53 33.62 5.69
N PHE A 11 29.71 33.24 6.66
CA PHE A 11 29.35 31.84 6.93
C PHE A 11 28.45 31.37 5.78
N LEU A 12 29.04 30.66 4.81
CA LEU A 12 28.29 29.89 3.84
C LEU A 12 27.61 28.72 4.57
N LEU A 13 26.37 28.93 4.97
CA LEU A 13 25.48 27.82 5.33
C LEU A 13 25.18 27.04 4.04
N THR A 14 26.01 26.03 3.74
CA THR A 14 25.64 24.96 2.80
C THR A 14 24.56 24.13 3.48
N GLY A 15 23.31 24.54 3.31
CA GLY A 15 22.17 23.71 3.68
C GLY A 15 22.31 22.41 2.88
N MET A 16 22.63 21.30 3.56
CA MET A 16 22.44 19.97 3.00
C MET A 16 20.93 19.81 2.74
N ILE A 17 20.51 20.04 1.51
CA ILE A 17 19.20 19.62 1.03
C ILE A 17 19.28 18.10 1.02
N ALA A 18 18.74 17.44 2.05
CA ALA A 18 18.57 16.01 2.04
C ALA A 18 17.64 15.69 0.87
N LYS A 19 18.22 15.26 -0.26
CA LYS A 19 17.46 14.78 -1.41
C LYS A 19 16.85 13.46 -0.98
N ALA A 20 15.51 13.35 -1.07
CA ALA A 20 14.86 12.06 -0.89
C ALA A 20 15.48 11.05 -1.87
N GLN A 21 15.81 9.86 -1.38
CA GLN A 21 16.37 8.80 -2.20
C GLN A 21 15.37 8.42 -3.29
N ASP A 22 15.82 8.35 -4.55
CA ASP A 22 15.00 7.84 -5.63
C ASP A 22 14.83 6.32 -5.49
N THR A 23 13.71 5.80 -5.99
CA THR A 23 13.44 4.36 -5.91
C THR A 23 14.46 3.55 -6.71
N ASP A 24 14.95 4.07 -7.82
CA ASP A 24 15.97 3.39 -8.63
C ASP A 24 17.33 3.33 -7.90
N ASP A 25 17.71 4.42 -7.21
CA ASP A 25 18.91 4.45 -6.36
C ASP A 25 18.77 3.43 -5.20
N TYR A 26 17.59 3.37 -4.58
CA TYR A 26 17.29 2.39 -3.54
C TYR A 26 17.41 0.94 -4.02
N ILE A 27 16.89 0.64 -5.21
CA ILE A 27 17.01 -0.69 -5.81
C ILE A 27 18.48 -1.02 -6.07
N ALA A 28 19.24 -0.10 -6.67
CA ALA A 28 20.66 -0.31 -6.96
C ALA A 28 21.49 -0.58 -5.69
N GLU A 29 21.14 0.06 -4.57
CA GLU A 29 21.82 -0.13 -3.28
C GLU A 29 21.54 -1.51 -2.67
N HIS A 30 20.30 -2.00 -2.78
CA HIS A 30 19.86 -3.19 -2.02
C HIS A 30 19.72 -4.47 -2.86
N VAL A 31 19.81 -4.38 -4.19
CA VAL A 31 19.53 -5.53 -5.07
C VAL A 31 20.48 -6.70 -4.85
N ALA A 32 21.78 -6.45 -4.72
CA ALA A 32 22.75 -7.53 -4.53
C ALA A 32 22.50 -8.31 -3.22
N TYR A 33 22.11 -7.58 -2.16
CA TYR A 33 21.79 -8.22 -0.89
C TYR A 33 20.50 -9.04 -0.97
N ALA A 34 19.46 -8.50 -1.63
CA ALA A 34 18.21 -9.23 -1.84
C ALA A 34 18.39 -10.50 -2.68
N GLN A 35 19.28 -10.47 -3.69
CA GLN A 35 19.65 -11.65 -4.48
C GLN A 35 20.38 -12.69 -3.63
N GLY A 36 21.32 -12.28 -2.77
CA GLY A 36 21.96 -13.17 -1.80
C GLY A 36 20.94 -13.88 -0.91
N LEU A 37 19.99 -13.12 -0.35
CA LEU A 37 18.90 -13.67 0.45
C LEU A 37 17.99 -14.63 -0.35
N MET A 38 17.68 -14.31 -1.61
CA MET A 38 16.95 -15.22 -2.48
C MET A 38 17.70 -16.52 -2.68
N HIS A 39 19.02 -16.46 -2.92
CA HIS A 39 19.85 -17.64 -3.08
C HIS A 39 19.80 -18.54 -1.84
N ASP A 40 19.90 -17.96 -0.65
CA ASP A 40 19.96 -18.70 0.61
C ASP A 40 18.58 -19.19 1.08
N TYR A 41 17.55 -18.34 1.00
CA TYR A 41 16.22 -18.57 1.59
C TYR A 41 15.14 -18.93 0.57
N LYS A 42 15.41 -18.89 -0.73
CA LYS A 42 14.43 -19.24 -1.79
C LYS A 42 13.16 -18.37 -1.83
N ILE A 43 13.25 -17.14 -1.34
CA ILE A 43 12.20 -16.11 -1.50
C ILE A 43 12.61 -15.23 -2.69
N PRO A 44 11.71 -14.92 -3.67
CA PRO A 44 12.09 -14.08 -4.81
C PRO A 44 12.72 -12.75 -4.39
N ALA A 45 13.87 -12.38 -4.95
CA ALA A 45 14.53 -11.09 -4.69
C ALA A 45 13.59 -9.92 -5.00
N SER A 46 12.78 -10.06 -6.06
CA SER A 46 11.74 -9.09 -6.44
C SER A 46 10.71 -8.86 -5.33
N VAL A 47 10.34 -9.90 -4.58
CA VAL A 47 9.39 -9.78 -3.46
C VAL A 47 10.04 -9.08 -2.29
N ILE A 48 11.27 -9.46 -1.94
CA ILE A 48 12.03 -8.84 -0.84
C ILE A 48 12.16 -7.34 -1.10
N LEU A 49 12.66 -6.95 -2.29
CA LEU A 49 12.83 -5.55 -2.69
C LEU A 49 11.50 -4.79 -2.70
N ALA A 50 10.46 -5.34 -3.32
CA ALA A 50 9.19 -4.64 -3.46
C ALA A 50 8.48 -4.42 -2.12
N VAL A 51 8.59 -5.38 -1.19
CA VAL A 51 8.07 -5.21 0.18
C VAL A 51 8.85 -4.11 0.89
N ALA A 52 10.18 -4.13 0.83
CA ALA A 52 11.02 -3.09 1.43
C ALA A 52 10.70 -1.69 0.86
N ILE A 53 10.61 -1.55 -0.47
CA ILE A 53 10.19 -0.30 -1.13
C ILE A 53 8.83 0.17 -0.62
N HIS A 54 7.87 -0.75 -0.52
CA HIS A 54 6.50 -0.42 -0.10
C HIS A 54 6.43 0.04 1.35
N GLU A 55 7.09 -0.68 2.26
CA GLU A 55 6.99 -0.43 3.71
C GLU A 55 7.87 0.75 4.16
N SER A 56 8.98 0.99 3.47
CA SER A 56 9.93 2.05 3.82
C SER A 56 9.78 3.33 3.00
N ALA A 57 8.88 3.38 2.01
CA ALA A 57 8.84 4.42 0.98
C ALA A 57 10.20 4.57 0.27
N ALA A 58 10.78 3.44 -0.20
CA ALA A 58 12.13 3.37 -0.77
C ALA A 58 13.18 4.02 0.16
N GLY A 59 13.17 3.65 1.43
CA GLY A 59 14.11 4.16 2.44
C GLY A 59 13.81 5.57 2.97
N ASN A 60 12.81 6.26 2.43
CA ASN A 60 12.52 7.66 2.81
C ASN A 60 11.63 7.81 4.05
N SER A 61 11.07 6.71 4.59
CA SER A 61 10.29 6.80 5.82
C SER A 61 11.18 7.12 7.03
N LYS A 62 10.65 7.86 8.00
CA LYS A 62 11.40 8.14 9.25
C LYS A 62 11.86 6.87 9.95
N ILE A 63 11.09 5.80 9.85
CA ILE A 63 11.42 4.51 10.47
C ILE A 63 12.61 3.86 9.76
N ALA A 64 12.67 3.90 8.44
CA ALA A 64 13.83 3.41 7.71
C ALA A 64 15.07 4.26 7.97
N GLN A 65 14.95 5.59 7.95
CA GLN A 65 16.08 6.52 8.10
C GLN A 65 16.72 6.50 9.49
N HIS A 66 15.93 6.36 10.55
CA HIS A 66 16.44 6.45 11.92
C HIS A 66 16.62 5.08 12.59
N LEU A 67 15.87 4.07 12.17
CA LEU A 67 15.89 2.74 12.79
C LEU A 67 16.40 1.64 11.83
N ASN A 68 16.80 1.98 10.61
CA ASN A 68 17.18 1.03 9.56
C ASN A 68 16.11 -0.07 9.34
N ASN A 69 14.83 0.23 9.64
CA ASN A 69 13.73 -0.72 9.58
C ASN A 69 12.95 -0.54 8.30
N HIS A 70 13.28 -1.35 7.31
CA HIS A 70 12.73 -1.26 5.96
C HIS A 70 11.43 -2.08 5.77
N PHE A 71 11.04 -2.89 6.76
CA PHE A 71 9.87 -3.79 6.67
C PHE A 71 8.79 -3.51 7.72
N GLY A 72 8.95 -2.45 8.50
CA GLY A 72 7.97 -2.08 9.52
C GLY A 72 7.83 -3.10 10.66
N VAL A 73 8.89 -3.85 10.96
CA VAL A 73 8.87 -4.88 12.00
C VAL A 73 8.78 -4.22 13.37
N LYS A 74 7.86 -4.68 14.21
CA LYS A 74 7.71 -4.21 15.58
C LYS A 74 8.65 -4.96 16.52
N GLY A 75 9.15 -4.26 17.53
CA GLY A 75 10.05 -4.84 18.51
C GLY A 75 10.76 -3.80 19.38
N PRO A 76 11.75 -4.24 20.17
CA PRO A 76 12.55 -3.35 20.99
C PRO A 76 13.20 -2.23 20.15
N ASN A 77 13.29 -1.05 20.74
CA ASN A 77 13.87 0.13 20.13
C ASN A 77 14.62 0.92 21.21
N ASN A 78 15.93 1.04 21.03
CA ASN A 78 16.83 1.79 21.90
C ASN A 78 17.23 3.14 21.30
N ASN A 79 16.67 3.53 20.16
CA ASN A 79 17.00 4.77 19.49
C ASN A 79 16.55 5.99 20.32
N ALA A 80 17.44 6.97 20.47
CA ALA A 80 17.19 8.16 21.26
C ALA A 80 16.31 9.19 20.54
N GLU A 81 16.33 9.19 19.20
CA GLU A 81 15.65 10.19 18.38
C GLU A 81 14.19 9.83 18.12
N ILE A 82 13.91 8.53 17.94
CA ILE A 82 12.56 8.04 17.65
C ILE A 82 12.12 7.01 18.68
N ARG A 83 11.19 7.42 19.54
CA ARG A 83 10.47 6.50 20.43
C ARG A 83 9.27 5.93 19.67
N SER A 84 9.36 4.66 19.28
CA SER A 84 8.31 3.98 18.53
C SER A 84 8.22 2.51 18.95
N SER A 85 7.17 1.82 18.49
CA SER A 85 7.01 0.37 18.65
C SER A 85 7.72 -0.44 17.55
N TYR A 86 8.48 0.22 16.67
CA TYR A 86 9.24 -0.43 15.61
C TYR A 86 10.65 -0.78 16.13
N ARG A 87 11.12 -1.96 15.74
CA ARG A 87 12.45 -2.46 16.07
C ARG A 87 13.52 -1.60 15.38
N ASP A 88 14.60 -1.31 16.07
CA ASP A 88 15.81 -0.73 15.50
C ASP A 88 16.79 -1.83 15.05
N TYR A 89 17.57 -1.52 14.02
CA TYR A 89 18.58 -2.37 13.44
C TYR A 89 19.90 -1.61 13.28
N LEU A 90 21.02 -2.32 13.26
CA LEU A 90 22.33 -1.71 13.07
C LEU A 90 22.48 -1.10 11.66
N ASN A 91 21.89 -1.75 10.66
CA ASN A 91 21.89 -1.34 9.26
C ASN A 91 20.67 -1.90 8.52
N ALA A 92 20.51 -1.53 7.26
CA ALA A 92 19.43 -2.00 6.41
C ALA A 92 19.47 -3.52 6.20
N ASP A 93 20.66 -4.10 6.00
CA ASP A 93 20.86 -5.53 5.75
C ASP A 93 20.34 -6.40 6.87
N GLU A 94 20.53 -5.97 8.15
CA GLU A 94 19.97 -6.68 9.30
C GLU A 94 18.43 -6.70 9.27
N SER A 95 17.81 -5.62 8.82
CA SER A 95 16.36 -5.55 8.66
C SER A 95 15.86 -6.47 7.53
N TYR A 96 16.61 -6.57 6.43
CA TYR A 96 16.34 -7.49 5.32
C TYR A 96 16.46 -8.96 5.75
N SER A 97 17.56 -9.31 6.44
CA SER A 97 17.77 -10.64 7.00
C SER A 97 16.66 -11.05 7.95
N HIS A 98 16.27 -10.15 8.85
CA HIS A 98 15.21 -10.45 9.81
C HIS A 98 13.84 -10.63 9.13
N PHE A 99 13.58 -9.92 8.02
CA PHE A 99 12.35 -10.15 7.24
C PHE A 99 12.30 -11.58 6.69
N VAL A 100 13.36 -12.09 6.08
CA VAL A 100 13.39 -13.45 5.55
C VAL A 100 13.39 -14.50 6.67
N GLU A 101 14.05 -14.23 7.79
CA GLU A 101 13.97 -15.08 9.01
C GLU A 101 12.53 -15.19 9.53
N ILE A 102 11.78 -14.10 9.55
CA ILE A 102 10.34 -14.12 9.90
C ILE A 102 9.56 -15.00 8.92
N MET A 103 9.84 -14.94 7.62
CA MET A 103 9.18 -15.77 6.64
C MET A 103 9.50 -17.25 6.83
N GLU A 104 10.74 -17.59 7.17
CA GLU A 104 11.20 -18.96 7.37
C GLU A 104 10.70 -19.57 8.68
N THR A 105 10.75 -18.79 9.77
CA THR A 105 10.62 -19.36 11.13
C THR A 105 9.22 -19.23 11.72
N ARG A 106 8.38 -18.29 11.23
CA ARG A 106 7.08 -18.04 11.85
C ARG A 106 5.92 -18.64 11.08
N GLU A 107 5.05 -19.35 11.77
CA GLU A 107 3.75 -19.70 11.22
C GLU A 107 2.84 -18.45 11.09
N PRO A 108 2.04 -18.40 10.02
CA PRO A 108 1.89 -19.36 8.92
C PRO A 108 2.81 -19.07 7.70
N PHE A 109 3.79 -18.18 7.80
CA PHE A 109 4.65 -17.79 6.68
C PHE A 109 5.53 -18.92 6.17
N ASN A 110 6.06 -19.77 7.06
CA ASN A 110 6.92 -20.90 6.71
C ASN A 110 6.24 -21.90 5.76
N ASN A 111 4.91 -22.00 5.79
CA ASN A 111 4.16 -22.84 4.84
C ASN A 111 4.21 -22.34 3.38
N LEU A 112 4.71 -21.12 3.16
CA LEU A 112 4.80 -20.55 1.81
C LEU A 112 5.93 -21.21 1.01
N PHE A 113 6.98 -21.71 1.67
CA PHE A 113 8.12 -22.37 1.04
C PHE A 113 7.77 -23.71 0.38
N GLU A 114 6.79 -24.43 0.92
CA GLU A 114 6.25 -25.65 0.31
C GLU A 114 5.27 -25.36 -0.81
N LYS A 115 4.68 -24.17 -0.80
CA LYS A 115 3.57 -23.80 -1.67
C LYS A 115 3.99 -23.09 -2.96
N TYR A 116 5.05 -22.32 -2.91
CA TYR A 116 5.48 -21.50 -4.03
C TYR A 116 6.96 -21.74 -4.33
N ASP A 117 7.30 -21.80 -5.61
CA ASP A 117 8.70 -21.80 -6.01
C ASP A 117 9.34 -20.41 -5.83
N GLN A 118 10.65 -20.38 -5.83
CA GLN A 118 11.45 -19.16 -5.61
C GLN A 118 11.32 -18.08 -6.70
N TYR A 119 10.60 -18.36 -7.79
CA TYR A 119 10.40 -17.41 -8.90
C TYR A 119 8.96 -16.91 -9.00
N ASP A 120 8.05 -17.47 -8.19
CA ASP A 120 6.63 -17.12 -8.19
C ASP A 120 6.34 -15.91 -7.32
N TYR A 121 6.81 -14.74 -7.75
CA TYR A 121 6.60 -13.52 -7.00
C TYR A 121 5.12 -13.20 -6.71
N LYS A 122 4.20 -13.61 -7.59
CA LYS A 122 2.76 -13.37 -7.38
C LYS A 122 2.23 -14.25 -6.26
N GLY A 123 2.56 -15.54 -6.30
CA GLY A 123 2.19 -16.49 -5.26
C GLY A 123 2.71 -16.08 -3.90
N TRP A 124 3.98 -15.75 -3.81
CA TRP A 124 4.63 -15.24 -2.61
C TRP A 124 3.94 -14.01 -2.06
N THR A 125 3.74 -12.98 -2.89
CA THR A 125 3.12 -11.72 -2.45
C THR A 125 1.70 -11.92 -1.93
N TYR A 126 0.87 -12.69 -2.63
CA TYR A 126 -0.47 -13.03 -2.15
C TYR A 126 -0.43 -13.93 -0.92
N GLY A 127 0.55 -14.82 -0.83
CA GLY A 127 0.77 -15.70 0.31
C GLY A 127 1.09 -14.90 1.58
N ILE A 128 2.11 -14.06 1.53
CA ILE A 128 2.54 -13.19 2.63
C ILE A 128 1.36 -12.37 3.17
N ARG A 129 0.57 -11.77 2.28
CA ARG A 129 -0.63 -11.04 2.69
C ARG A 129 -1.66 -11.95 3.37
N ARG A 130 -1.93 -13.16 2.84
CA ARG A 130 -2.90 -14.09 3.45
C ARG A 130 -2.45 -14.60 4.81
N CYS A 131 -1.15 -14.71 5.02
CA CYS A 131 -0.55 -15.03 6.32
C CYS A 131 -0.68 -13.91 7.35
N GLY A 132 -1.21 -12.73 6.96
CA GLY A 132 -1.51 -11.66 7.90
C GLY A 132 -0.41 -10.60 8.03
N TYR A 133 0.57 -10.57 7.12
CA TYR A 133 1.60 -9.54 7.12
C TYR A 133 1.01 -8.13 7.01
N ALA A 134 -0.01 -7.97 6.17
CA ALA A 134 -0.70 -6.70 5.99
C ALA A 134 -2.24 -6.86 6.02
N HIS A 135 -2.90 -5.90 6.69
CA HIS A 135 -4.37 -5.88 6.78
C HIS A 135 -5.04 -5.32 5.53
N SER A 136 -4.34 -4.49 4.75
CA SER A 136 -4.88 -3.87 3.54
C SER A 136 -5.19 -4.90 2.46
N ARG A 137 -6.40 -4.83 1.89
CA ARG A 137 -6.79 -5.69 0.77
C ARG A 137 -6.03 -5.38 -0.51
N SER A 138 -5.53 -4.16 -0.67
CA SER A 138 -4.78 -3.71 -1.84
C SER A 138 -3.27 -3.93 -1.72
N TRP A 139 -2.76 -4.32 -0.55
CA TRP A 139 -1.32 -4.44 -0.30
C TRP A 139 -0.62 -5.32 -1.33
N ALA A 140 -1.09 -6.55 -1.54
CA ALA A 140 -0.47 -7.45 -2.51
C ALA A 140 -0.47 -6.89 -3.95
N SER A 141 -1.55 -6.22 -4.36
CA SER A 141 -1.60 -5.58 -5.68
C SER A 141 -0.68 -4.38 -5.79
N GLN A 142 -0.44 -3.65 -4.71
CA GLN A 142 0.52 -2.55 -4.66
C GLN A 142 1.95 -3.06 -4.76
N VAL A 143 2.32 -4.09 -3.99
CA VAL A 143 3.64 -4.74 -4.06
C VAL A 143 3.88 -5.33 -5.45
N ILE A 144 2.93 -6.08 -6.02
CA ILE A 144 3.03 -6.60 -7.39
C ILE A 144 3.13 -5.46 -8.43
N GLY A 145 2.45 -4.34 -8.16
CA GLY A 145 2.56 -3.14 -8.99
C GLY A 145 3.97 -2.56 -9.01
N LEU A 146 4.67 -2.55 -7.87
CA LEU A 146 6.08 -2.14 -7.77
C LEU A 146 7.00 -3.12 -8.50
N ILE A 147 6.80 -4.44 -8.32
CA ILE A 147 7.59 -5.46 -9.04
C ILE A 147 7.50 -5.24 -10.55
N LYS A 148 6.30 -4.96 -11.08
CA LYS A 148 6.10 -4.71 -12.51
C LYS A 148 6.63 -3.37 -12.97
N LYS A 149 6.41 -2.31 -12.18
CA LYS A 149 6.83 -0.93 -12.53
C LYS A 149 8.34 -0.81 -12.68
N TYR A 150 9.08 -1.44 -11.78
CA TYR A 150 10.53 -1.41 -11.73
C TYR A 150 11.18 -2.67 -12.30
N GLU A 151 10.37 -3.55 -12.92
CA GLU A 151 10.81 -4.81 -13.51
C GLU A 151 11.67 -5.68 -12.57
N LEU A 152 11.37 -5.65 -11.26
CA LEU A 152 12.18 -6.30 -10.22
C LEU A 152 12.33 -7.81 -10.43
N TYR A 153 11.40 -8.44 -11.16
CA TYR A 153 11.47 -9.86 -11.50
C TYR A 153 12.73 -10.25 -12.31
N GLN A 154 13.43 -9.27 -12.93
CA GLN A 154 14.72 -9.52 -13.59
C GLN A 154 15.82 -9.97 -12.62
N TYR A 155 15.68 -9.60 -11.33
CA TYR A 155 16.62 -9.95 -10.29
C TYR A 155 16.36 -11.34 -9.66
N ASP A 156 15.29 -12.04 -10.06
CA ASP A 156 14.94 -13.36 -9.54
C ASP A 156 15.76 -14.50 -10.17
N GLU A 157 16.72 -14.20 -11.06
CA GLU A 157 17.60 -15.20 -11.73
C GLU A 157 16.84 -16.39 -12.31
N ARG A 158 15.73 -16.11 -12.97
CA ARG A 158 14.82 -17.12 -13.50
C ARG A 158 15.50 -17.97 -14.58
N PRO A 159 15.30 -19.31 -14.57
CA PRO A 159 15.81 -20.16 -15.63
C PRO A 159 15.19 -19.79 -16.98
N GLU A 160 15.94 -20.02 -18.05
CA GLU A 160 15.44 -19.82 -19.40
C GLU A 160 14.14 -20.61 -19.63
N GLY A 161 13.14 -19.95 -20.21
CA GLY A 161 11.84 -20.58 -20.46
C GLY A 161 10.92 -20.70 -19.24
N TYR A 162 11.27 -20.11 -18.09
CA TYR A 162 10.38 -20.09 -16.93
C TYR A 162 9.01 -19.50 -17.28
N LYS A 163 7.96 -20.24 -16.96
CA LYS A 163 6.58 -19.81 -17.15
C LYS A 163 5.96 -19.42 -15.82
N GLU A 164 5.58 -18.16 -15.69
CA GLU A 164 4.86 -17.72 -14.50
C GLU A 164 3.55 -18.51 -14.30
N PRO A 165 3.26 -18.96 -13.07
CA PRO A 165 1.97 -19.57 -12.78
C PRO A 165 0.80 -18.64 -13.11
N GLU A 166 -0.23 -19.17 -13.76
CA GLU A 166 -1.45 -18.43 -14.03
C GLU A 166 -2.29 -18.34 -12.75
N TYR A 167 -2.34 -17.19 -12.18
CA TYR A 167 -3.31 -16.88 -11.12
C TYR A 167 -4.58 -16.33 -11.75
N ALA A 168 -5.71 -17.00 -11.49
CA ALA A 168 -7.00 -16.46 -11.85
C ALA A 168 -7.07 -15.02 -11.31
N SER A 169 -7.14 -14.06 -12.21
CA SER A 169 -7.37 -12.66 -11.81
C SER A 169 -8.51 -12.68 -10.81
N PRO A 170 -8.38 -12.02 -9.65
CA PRO A 170 -9.52 -11.87 -8.77
C PRO A 170 -10.63 -11.26 -9.64
N VAL A 171 -11.60 -12.10 -10.01
CA VAL A 171 -12.78 -11.61 -10.70
C VAL A 171 -13.29 -10.53 -9.77
N HIS A 172 -13.08 -9.28 -10.13
CA HIS A 172 -13.77 -8.17 -9.53
C HIS A 172 -15.24 -8.44 -9.89
N ARG A 173 -15.88 -9.36 -9.15
CA ARG A 173 -17.32 -9.33 -9.05
C ARG A 173 -17.59 -7.92 -8.57
N ARG A 174 -17.84 -7.04 -9.52
CA ARG A 174 -18.63 -5.85 -9.26
C ARG A 174 -19.88 -6.39 -8.60
N THR A 175 -19.83 -6.59 -7.30
CA THR A 175 -21.02 -6.64 -6.50
C THR A 175 -21.68 -5.31 -6.86
N LYS A 176 -22.67 -5.39 -7.75
CA LYS A 176 -23.61 -4.28 -7.93
C LYS A 176 -24.03 -3.99 -6.50
N THR A 177 -23.41 -2.96 -5.92
CA THR A 177 -23.81 -2.49 -4.60
C THR A 177 -25.28 -2.27 -4.77
N ARG A 178 -26.08 -3.15 -4.17
CA ARG A 178 -27.54 -3.04 -4.21
C ARG A 178 -27.81 -1.69 -3.59
N ARG A 179 -27.95 -0.66 -4.44
CA ARG A 179 -28.29 0.68 -3.98
C ARG A 179 -29.52 0.49 -3.13
N ILE A 180 -29.37 0.62 -1.82
CA ILE A 180 -30.51 0.62 -0.91
C ILE A 180 -31.37 1.77 -1.39
N GLN A 181 -32.48 1.42 -2.05
CA GLN A 181 -33.41 2.42 -2.54
C GLN A 181 -34.07 3.04 -1.32
N LYS A 182 -33.70 4.28 -1.05
CA LYS A 182 -34.33 5.04 0.03
C LYS A 182 -35.79 5.30 -0.39
N LEU A 183 -36.71 4.85 0.46
CA LEU A 183 -38.15 4.99 0.25
C LEU A 183 -38.70 6.04 1.19
N TYR A 184 -39.65 6.83 0.69
CA TYR A 184 -40.42 7.78 1.47
C TYR A 184 -41.91 7.44 1.35
N THR A 185 -42.63 7.39 2.46
CA THR A 185 -44.08 7.20 2.48
C THR A 185 -44.74 8.57 2.47
N VAL A 186 -45.51 8.84 1.44
CA VAL A 186 -46.22 10.12 1.24
C VAL A 186 -47.23 10.32 2.36
N GLN A 187 -47.19 11.46 3.00
CA GLN A 187 -48.10 11.88 4.06
C GLN A 187 -49.22 12.73 3.51
N SER A 188 -50.31 12.90 4.26
CA SER A 188 -51.39 13.82 3.91
C SER A 188 -50.82 15.26 3.83
N GLY A 189 -51.12 15.96 2.71
CA GLY A 189 -50.60 17.31 2.44
C GLY A 189 -49.27 17.36 1.71
N ASP A 190 -48.57 16.20 1.49
CA ASP A 190 -47.38 16.16 0.68
C ASP A 190 -47.64 16.36 -0.81
N ASN A 191 -46.72 17.06 -1.47
CA ASN A 191 -46.61 17.10 -2.92
C ASN A 191 -45.15 16.87 -3.34
N LEU A 192 -44.93 16.61 -4.64
CA LEU A 192 -43.58 16.29 -5.12
C LEU A 192 -42.57 17.41 -4.89
N SER A 193 -42.98 18.68 -4.86
CA SER A 193 -42.11 19.82 -4.63
C SER A 193 -41.62 19.84 -3.14
N ILE A 194 -42.53 19.61 -2.20
CA ILE A 194 -42.21 19.53 -0.76
C ILE A 194 -41.27 18.35 -0.53
N ILE A 195 -41.58 17.19 -1.10
CA ILE A 195 -40.75 15.99 -0.92
C ILE A 195 -39.38 16.17 -1.55
N ALA A 196 -39.30 16.78 -2.75
CA ALA A 196 -38.04 17.04 -3.43
C ALA A 196 -37.15 17.94 -2.58
N LYS A 197 -37.68 19.04 -2.03
CA LYS A 197 -36.96 19.94 -1.12
C LYS A 197 -36.48 19.22 0.14
N LYS A 198 -37.37 18.45 0.80
CA LYS A 198 -37.08 17.67 2.02
C LYS A 198 -36.00 16.60 1.81
N LYS A 199 -35.86 16.07 0.59
CA LYS A 199 -34.93 14.99 0.26
C LYS A 199 -33.71 15.44 -0.56
N GLY A 200 -33.55 16.73 -0.78
CA GLY A 200 -32.38 17.29 -1.48
C GLY A 200 -32.33 16.84 -2.96
N THR A 201 -33.49 16.77 -3.62
CA THR A 201 -33.61 16.31 -5.01
C THR A 201 -34.55 17.22 -5.80
N THR A 202 -34.83 16.90 -7.06
CA THR A 202 -35.76 17.65 -7.91
C THR A 202 -37.03 16.86 -8.19
N VAL A 203 -38.13 17.56 -8.48
CA VAL A 203 -39.40 16.93 -8.88
C VAL A 203 -39.21 16.04 -10.11
N LYS A 204 -38.44 16.51 -11.09
CA LYS A 204 -38.12 15.75 -12.31
C LYS A 204 -37.41 14.41 -11.98
N ALA A 205 -36.42 14.47 -11.07
CA ALA A 205 -35.68 13.28 -10.62
C ALA A 205 -36.59 12.29 -9.87
N LEU A 206 -37.46 12.79 -8.97
CA LEU A 206 -38.43 11.95 -8.27
C LEU A 206 -39.39 11.26 -9.28
N MET A 207 -39.93 12.02 -10.24
CA MET A 207 -40.84 11.45 -11.26
C MET A 207 -40.13 10.36 -12.07
N GLN A 208 -38.94 10.64 -12.60
CA GLN A 208 -38.17 9.67 -13.38
C GLN A 208 -37.86 8.39 -12.56
N LYS A 209 -37.42 8.57 -11.33
CA LYS A 209 -37.02 7.45 -10.46
C LYS A 209 -38.20 6.52 -10.08
N ASN A 210 -39.42 7.07 -10.12
CA ASN A 210 -40.66 6.36 -9.82
C ASN A 210 -41.52 6.03 -11.04
N GLY A 211 -41.07 6.34 -12.26
CA GLY A 211 -41.84 6.08 -13.49
C GLY A 211 -43.14 6.90 -13.58
N MET A 212 -43.19 8.07 -12.92
CA MET A 212 -44.40 8.87 -12.83
C MET A 212 -44.55 9.78 -14.06
N LYS A 213 -45.69 9.68 -14.74
CA LYS A 213 -46.04 10.57 -15.87
C LYS A 213 -46.80 11.85 -15.44
N LYS A 214 -47.40 11.81 -14.24
CA LYS A 214 -48.14 12.95 -13.65
C LYS A 214 -47.64 13.18 -12.22
N ALA A 215 -47.68 14.44 -11.75
CA ALA A 215 -47.21 14.83 -10.44
C ALA A 215 -48.19 14.50 -9.29
N SER A 216 -49.10 13.60 -9.50
CA SER A 216 -50.14 13.22 -8.52
C SER A 216 -49.60 12.19 -7.54
N LEU A 217 -49.81 12.41 -6.25
CA LEU A 217 -49.45 11.52 -5.13
C LEU A 217 -50.70 11.12 -4.33
N LYS A 218 -50.65 9.96 -3.72
CA LYS A 218 -51.66 9.50 -2.76
C LYS A 218 -51.04 9.35 -1.37
N PRO A 219 -51.71 9.78 -0.30
CA PRO A 219 -51.25 9.46 1.06
C PRO A 219 -51.04 7.94 1.22
N GLY A 220 -49.94 7.56 1.87
CA GLY A 220 -49.52 6.16 2.01
C GLY A 220 -48.71 5.59 0.80
N GLN A 221 -48.62 6.30 -0.31
CA GLN A 221 -47.82 5.88 -1.46
C GLN A 221 -46.32 5.88 -1.09
N ARG A 222 -45.59 4.82 -1.47
CA ARG A 222 -44.14 4.75 -1.28
C ARG A 222 -43.43 5.19 -2.54
N ILE A 223 -42.58 6.21 -2.42
CA ILE A 223 -41.78 6.73 -3.54
C ILE A 223 -40.28 6.62 -3.24
N LYS A 224 -39.49 6.40 -4.27
CA LYS A 224 -38.03 6.30 -4.23
C LYS A 224 -37.41 7.71 -4.35
N PHE A 225 -36.39 7.97 -3.53
CA PHE A 225 -35.66 9.25 -3.58
C PHE A 225 -34.15 9.10 -3.53
#